data_b81452e6befe1a4a3a762520a64d1838
#
_entry.id   b81452e6befe1a4a3a762520a64d1838
#
_cell.length_a   1.000
_cell.length_b   1.000
_cell.length_c   1.000
_cell.angle_alpha   90.00
_cell.angle_beta   90.00
_cell.angle_gamma   90.00
#
_symmetry.space_group_name_H-M   'P 1'
#
loop_
_entity.id
_entity.type
_entity.pdbx_description
1 polymer ?
#
loop_
_entity_poly.entity_id
_entity_poly.type
_entity_poly.pdbx_seq_one_letter_code
_entity_poly.pdbx_strand_id
1 'polypeptide(L)'
;MLAEGNKISINGKEYTLGARLGGGKEGSVFEIVEKNGAVVKIINDSNMSKMQRNEMYSHLKWLYNLGRQTDKKELRQYMALPLGLLDDELGYAMLKAGEHDSLSRYITVPEIEGEFDVWYRERYTLKKRYQIIVNLFDALRKIHLAGLIFTDLSPNNIMVHKKENQIVFIDTDNTRKRTDSYLSVLGTPGYMAPEVYRKPDAKLAKENNIDPKILSNSGRITTESDIFSAAVIAFQLLTLWHPFIGDEIEEGTPDDETRALEIKTDYIFKAGTSNTSSYALVPQFQDLTTPEIYT
;
A
#
# COMPACT_ATOMS: atom_id res chain seq x y z
N MET A 1 1.23 -24.53 12.10
CA MET A 1 0.82 -23.10 11.93
C MET A 1 0.68 -22.51 13.33
N LEU A 2 1.32 -21.39 13.61
CA LEU A 2 1.21 -20.72 14.92
C LEU A 2 -0.20 -20.17 15.16
N ALA A 3 -0.65 -20.20 16.41
CA ALA A 3 -1.98 -19.78 16.84
C ALA A 3 -1.90 -19.00 18.17
N GLU A 4 -2.99 -18.40 18.56
CA GLU A 4 -3.14 -17.77 19.89
C GLU A 4 -2.72 -18.73 21.01
N GLY A 5 -2.00 -18.22 22.00
CA GLY A 5 -1.43 -19.00 23.09
C GLY A 5 -0.09 -19.66 22.81
N ASN A 6 0.37 -19.73 21.55
CA ASN A 6 1.69 -20.27 21.27
C ASN A 6 2.80 -19.33 21.74
N LYS A 7 3.94 -19.93 22.08
CA LYS A 7 5.16 -19.21 22.45
C LYS A 7 5.99 -18.89 21.22
N ILE A 8 6.58 -17.71 21.20
CA ILE A 8 7.54 -17.23 20.20
C ILE A 8 8.73 -16.61 20.89
N SER A 9 9.89 -16.63 20.24
CA SER A 9 11.08 -15.94 20.70
C SER A 9 11.38 -14.72 19.84
N ILE A 10 11.59 -13.56 20.47
CA ILE A 10 11.94 -12.29 19.81
C ILE A 10 13.22 -11.75 20.43
N ASN A 11 14.28 -11.68 19.65
CA ASN A 11 15.62 -11.24 20.11
C ASN A 11 16.04 -11.96 21.41
N GLY A 12 15.89 -13.28 21.49
CA GLY A 12 16.27 -14.13 22.62
C GLY A 12 15.34 -14.07 23.83
N LYS A 13 14.16 -13.45 23.71
CA LYS A 13 13.18 -13.39 24.79
C LYS A 13 11.84 -14.00 24.38
N GLU A 14 11.29 -14.85 25.25
CA GLU A 14 10.00 -15.53 25.03
C GLU A 14 8.81 -14.61 25.24
N TYR A 15 7.80 -14.75 24.39
CA TYR A 15 6.51 -14.05 24.43
C TYR A 15 5.38 -15.00 24.02
N THR A 16 4.15 -14.63 24.39
CA THR A 16 2.94 -15.37 24.05
C THR A 16 2.15 -14.64 22.95
N LEU A 17 1.75 -15.37 21.92
CA LEU A 17 0.82 -14.84 20.91
C LEU A 17 -0.56 -14.62 21.54
N GLY A 18 -1.08 -13.40 21.42
CA GLY A 18 -2.45 -13.06 21.75
C GLY A 18 -3.40 -13.22 20.54
N ALA A 19 -4.46 -12.42 20.53
CA ALA A 19 -5.47 -12.46 19.49
C ALA A 19 -4.87 -12.22 18.08
N ARG A 20 -5.39 -12.97 17.10
CA ARG A 20 -5.05 -12.76 15.69
C ARG A 20 -5.77 -11.52 15.17
N LEU A 21 -5.02 -10.51 14.71
CA LEU A 21 -5.55 -9.24 14.22
C LEU A 21 -5.81 -9.23 12.72
N GLY A 22 -5.09 -10.05 11.98
CA GLY A 22 -5.20 -10.13 10.53
C GLY A 22 -4.33 -11.24 9.94
N GLY A 23 -4.47 -11.46 8.64
CA GLY A 23 -3.63 -12.40 7.92
C GLY A 23 -4.19 -12.75 6.56
N GLY A 24 -3.31 -13.20 5.70
CA GLY A 24 -3.59 -13.58 4.32
C GLY A 24 -2.55 -14.55 3.79
N LYS A 25 -2.31 -14.51 2.49
CA LYS A 25 -1.32 -15.38 1.82
C LYS A 25 0.11 -15.11 2.28
N GLU A 26 0.44 -13.86 2.61
CA GLU A 26 1.79 -13.42 2.96
C GLU A 26 2.15 -13.65 4.43
N GLY A 27 1.16 -13.82 5.31
CA GLY A 27 1.44 -14.06 6.72
C GLY A 27 0.26 -13.79 7.64
N SER A 28 0.55 -13.75 8.94
CA SER A 28 -0.43 -13.50 9.99
C SER A 28 0.10 -12.50 11.01
N VAL A 29 -0.77 -11.65 11.53
CA VAL A 29 -0.45 -10.65 12.55
C VAL A 29 -1.18 -11.00 13.83
N PHE A 30 -0.44 -11.04 14.95
CA PHE A 30 -0.95 -11.35 16.28
C PHE A 30 -0.56 -10.26 17.29
N GLU A 31 -1.36 -10.10 18.31
CA GLU A 31 -0.97 -9.36 19.51
C GLU A 31 0.14 -10.11 20.26
N ILE A 32 0.87 -9.37 21.09
CA ILE A 32 1.85 -9.93 22.05
C ILE A 32 1.29 -9.70 23.45
N VAL A 33 0.94 -10.78 24.16
CA VAL A 33 0.24 -10.71 25.48
C VAL A 33 1.01 -9.85 26.47
N GLU A 34 2.34 -10.05 26.57
CA GLU A 34 3.21 -9.36 27.52
C GLU A 34 3.61 -7.94 27.08
N LYS A 35 3.17 -7.49 25.87
CA LYS A 35 3.56 -6.22 25.27
C LYS A 35 2.34 -5.47 24.71
N ASN A 36 1.59 -4.83 25.60
CA ASN A 36 0.52 -3.94 25.17
C ASN A 36 1.07 -2.85 24.23
N GLY A 37 0.45 -2.70 23.05
CA GLY A 37 0.87 -1.75 22.01
C GLY A 37 1.92 -2.29 21.03
N ALA A 38 2.28 -3.56 21.10
CA ALA A 38 3.09 -4.25 20.10
C ALA A 38 2.34 -5.43 19.47
N VAL A 39 2.67 -5.70 18.22
CA VAL A 39 2.17 -6.85 17.46
C VAL A 39 3.32 -7.56 16.77
N VAL A 40 3.10 -8.80 16.38
CA VAL A 40 4.07 -9.58 15.61
C VAL A 40 3.46 -10.00 14.28
N LYS A 41 4.17 -9.75 13.17
CA LYS A 41 3.90 -10.31 11.85
C LYS A 41 4.75 -11.56 11.68
N ILE A 42 4.09 -12.68 11.39
CA ILE A 42 4.71 -13.96 11.06
C ILE A 42 4.51 -14.16 9.57
N ILE A 43 5.60 -14.21 8.81
CA ILE A 43 5.59 -14.32 7.36
C ILE A 43 5.38 -15.79 6.98
N ASN A 44 4.53 -16.04 5.99
CA ASN A 44 4.30 -17.37 5.46
C ASN A 44 5.45 -17.76 4.52
N ASP A 45 6.35 -18.59 4.99
CA ASP A 45 7.52 -19.07 4.26
C ASP A 45 7.37 -20.49 3.68
N SER A 46 6.15 -21.08 3.74
CA SER A 46 5.88 -22.45 3.33
C SER A 46 6.25 -22.76 1.88
N ASN A 47 6.22 -21.78 1.01
CA ASN A 47 6.57 -21.90 -0.40
C ASN A 47 7.93 -21.27 -0.75
N MET A 48 8.69 -20.81 0.24
CA MET A 48 9.99 -20.19 0.04
C MET A 48 11.10 -21.26 0.00
N SER A 49 12.00 -21.13 -0.98
CA SER A 49 13.26 -21.84 -0.93
C SER A 49 14.13 -21.34 0.24
N LYS A 50 15.08 -22.14 0.67
CA LYS A 50 16.04 -21.75 1.71
C LYS A 50 16.77 -20.43 1.37
N MET A 51 17.06 -20.21 0.09
CA MET A 51 17.70 -18.98 -0.38
C MET A 51 16.77 -17.78 -0.18
N GLN A 52 15.52 -17.86 -0.64
CA GLN A 52 14.51 -16.80 -0.48
C GLN A 52 14.24 -16.48 0.99
N ARG A 53 14.16 -17.51 1.85
CA ARG A 53 14.01 -17.32 3.30
C ARG A 53 15.17 -16.54 3.90
N ASN A 54 16.42 -16.88 3.53
CA ASN A 54 17.61 -16.19 4.00
C ASN A 54 17.69 -14.74 3.49
N GLU A 55 17.29 -14.49 2.25
CA GLU A 55 17.21 -13.15 1.67
C GLU A 55 16.18 -12.29 2.41
N MET A 56 14.98 -12.83 2.67
CA MET A 56 13.94 -12.14 3.43
C MET A 56 14.41 -11.86 4.87
N TYR A 57 15.01 -12.82 5.55
CA TYR A 57 15.55 -12.60 6.89
C TYR A 57 16.62 -11.50 6.90
N SER A 58 17.53 -11.51 5.93
CA SER A 58 18.57 -10.47 5.78
C SER A 58 17.94 -9.09 5.53
N HIS A 59 16.87 -9.04 4.76
CA HIS A 59 16.11 -7.84 4.48
C HIS A 59 15.40 -7.32 5.74
N LEU A 60 14.72 -8.17 6.50
CA LEU A 60 14.10 -7.80 7.78
C LEU A 60 15.14 -7.29 8.79
N LYS A 61 16.31 -7.91 8.82
CA LYS A 61 17.44 -7.47 9.65
C LYS A 61 17.94 -6.07 9.25
N TRP A 62 17.98 -5.79 7.95
CA TRP A 62 18.30 -4.46 7.46
C TRP A 62 17.23 -3.42 7.89
N LEU A 63 15.92 -3.70 7.75
CA LEU A 63 14.84 -2.82 8.21
C LEU A 63 14.90 -2.60 9.74
N TYR A 64 15.17 -3.63 10.51
CA TYR A 64 15.36 -3.53 11.96
C TYR A 64 16.51 -2.59 12.33
N ASN A 65 17.66 -2.72 11.64
CA ASN A 65 18.81 -1.86 11.86
C ASN A 65 18.54 -0.41 11.39
N LEU A 66 17.84 -0.23 10.25
CA LEU A 66 17.43 1.07 9.75
C LEU A 66 16.64 1.86 10.81
N GLY A 67 15.64 1.23 11.42
CA GLY A 67 14.85 1.87 12.46
C GLY A 67 15.60 2.19 13.76
N ARG A 68 16.83 1.74 13.92
CA ARG A 68 17.72 1.99 15.09
C ARG A 68 18.76 3.08 14.83
N GLN A 69 18.97 3.47 13.57
CA GLN A 69 19.89 4.55 13.20
C GLN A 69 19.39 5.88 13.76
N THR A 70 20.29 6.66 14.35
CA THR A 70 19.91 7.90 15.05
C THR A 70 19.35 8.95 14.10
N ASP A 71 19.91 9.06 12.90
CA ASP A 71 19.49 9.95 11.82
C ASP A 71 18.20 9.49 11.11
N LYS A 72 17.73 8.27 11.36
CA LYS A 72 16.53 7.68 10.77
C LYS A 72 15.41 7.43 11.78
N LYS A 73 15.55 7.86 13.03
CA LYS A 73 14.54 7.64 14.08
C LYS A 73 13.16 8.20 13.72
N GLU A 74 13.11 9.30 12.99
CA GLU A 74 11.86 9.90 12.54
C GLU A 74 11.04 8.99 11.62
N LEU A 75 11.68 8.05 10.91
CA LEU A 75 10.97 7.10 10.04
C LEU A 75 9.93 6.25 10.79
N ARG A 76 10.15 5.99 12.09
CA ARG A 76 9.21 5.25 12.93
C ARG A 76 7.87 5.98 13.16
N GLN A 77 7.82 7.29 12.89
CA GLN A 77 6.58 8.05 12.91
C GLN A 77 5.72 7.78 11.66
N TYR A 78 6.35 7.35 10.58
CA TYR A 78 5.71 7.13 9.27
C TYR A 78 5.66 5.67 8.85
N MET A 79 6.44 4.79 9.47
CA MET A 79 6.57 3.38 9.08
C MET A 79 6.58 2.46 10.31
N ALA A 80 5.82 1.38 10.24
CA ALA A 80 5.82 0.31 11.24
C ALA A 80 7.06 -0.60 11.08
N LEU A 81 8.25 0.00 11.27
CA LEU A 81 9.53 -0.70 11.16
C LEU A 81 9.70 -1.76 12.27
N PRO A 82 10.43 -2.85 12.02
CA PRO A 82 10.71 -3.87 13.00
C PRO A 82 11.33 -3.32 14.31
N LEU A 83 10.78 -3.73 15.45
CA LEU A 83 11.29 -3.49 16.80
C LEU A 83 12.14 -4.67 17.31
N GLY A 84 11.91 -5.84 16.76
CA GLY A 84 12.61 -7.09 17.04
C GLY A 84 12.34 -8.12 15.96
N LEU A 85 13.25 -9.06 15.79
CA LEU A 85 13.10 -10.17 14.84
C LEU A 85 12.75 -11.44 15.62
N LEU A 86 11.95 -12.32 15.00
CA LEU A 86 11.72 -13.65 15.53
C LEU A 86 12.98 -14.50 15.35
N ASP A 87 13.27 -15.35 16.35
CA ASP A 87 14.48 -16.17 16.34
C ASP A 87 14.29 -17.47 15.54
N ASP A 88 13.12 -18.10 15.66
CA ASP A 88 12.84 -19.42 15.07
C ASP A 88 11.97 -19.33 13.80
N GLU A 89 11.13 -18.31 13.70
CA GLU A 89 10.22 -18.09 12.59
C GLU A 89 10.64 -16.90 11.73
N LEU A 90 10.18 -16.85 10.50
CA LEU A 90 10.37 -15.65 9.65
C LEU A 90 9.34 -14.61 10.03
N GLY A 91 9.77 -13.49 10.59
CA GLY A 91 8.85 -12.44 11.02
C GLY A 91 9.49 -11.43 11.95
N TYR A 92 8.67 -10.48 12.40
CA TYR A 92 9.13 -9.37 13.23
C TYR A 92 8.02 -8.79 14.12
N ALA A 93 8.44 -8.22 15.24
CA ALA A 93 7.57 -7.41 16.10
C ALA A 93 7.61 -5.95 15.66
N MET A 94 6.46 -5.24 15.74
CA MET A 94 6.30 -3.83 15.41
C MET A 94 5.30 -3.15 16.35
N LEU A 95 5.21 -1.81 16.30
CA LEU A 95 4.19 -1.08 17.04
C LEU A 95 2.78 -1.39 16.49
N LYS A 96 1.82 -1.54 17.40
CA LYS A 96 0.41 -1.65 17.05
C LYS A 96 -0.15 -0.27 16.71
N ALA A 97 -0.82 -0.14 15.58
CA ALA A 97 -1.52 1.08 15.19
C ALA A 97 -2.88 1.21 15.90
N GLY A 98 -2.88 1.35 17.25
CA GLY A 98 -4.10 1.26 18.09
C GLY A 98 -5.13 2.37 17.84
N GLU A 99 -4.68 3.63 17.76
CA GLU A 99 -5.54 4.81 17.54
C GLU A 99 -5.71 5.15 16.04
N HIS A 100 -5.52 4.17 15.16
CA HIS A 100 -5.59 4.36 13.71
C HIS A 100 -6.71 3.52 13.10
N ASP A 101 -7.23 4.01 11.98
CA ASP A 101 -8.08 3.26 11.05
C ASP A 101 -7.30 2.98 9.76
N SER A 102 -7.60 1.85 9.09
CA SER A 102 -7.08 1.64 7.73
C SER A 102 -7.63 2.71 6.80
N LEU A 103 -6.79 3.22 5.89
CA LEU A 103 -7.20 4.21 4.89
C LEU A 103 -8.32 3.66 3.98
N SER A 104 -8.39 2.35 3.79
CA SER A 104 -9.48 1.71 3.03
C SER A 104 -10.87 2.10 3.55
N ARG A 105 -11.04 2.35 4.87
CA ARG A 105 -12.31 2.81 5.44
C ARG A 105 -12.77 4.18 4.96
N TYR A 106 -11.85 4.98 4.42
CA TYR A 106 -12.14 6.33 3.90
C TYR A 106 -12.57 6.33 2.44
N ILE A 107 -12.41 5.20 1.75
CA ILE A 107 -12.75 5.04 0.33
C ILE A 107 -13.81 3.96 0.10
N THR A 108 -13.99 3.03 1.03
CA THR A 108 -15.03 2.00 0.94
C THR A 108 -16.37 2.57 1.40
N VAL A 109 -17.28 2.72 0.47
CA VAL A 109 -18.64 3.20 0.72
C VAL A 109 -19.41 2.14 1.52
N PRO A 110 -20.15 2.52 2.59
CA PRO A 110 -20.98 1.57 3.32
C PRO A 110 -22.13 1.07 2.45
N GLU A 111 -22.41 -0.22 2.55
CA GLU A 111 -23.49 -0.89 1.78
C GLU A 111 -24.89 -0.61 2.36
N ILE A 112 -24.99 -0.05 3.56
CA ILE A 112 -26.26 0.18 4.25
C ILE A 112 -26.89 1.47 3.75
N GLU A 113 -28.10 1.37 3.21
CA GLU A 113 -28.90 2.50 2.75
C GLU A 113 -29.08 3.55 3.86
N GLY A 114 -28.82 4.82 3.54
CA GLY A 114 -28.90 5.94 4.49
C GLY A 114 -27.66 6.19 5.33
N GLU A 115 -26.69 5.28 5.41
CA GLU A 115 -25.44 5.50 6.14
C GLU A 115 -24.43 6.36 5.38
N PHE A 116 -24.59 6.51 4.05
CA PHE A 116 -23.65 7.26 3.21
C PHE A 116 -23.46 8.71 3.68
N ASP A 117 -24.54 9.44 3.94
CA ASP A 117 -24.47 10.85 4.35
C ASP A 117 -23.74 11.03 5.67
N VAL A 118 -24.03 10.20 6.68
CA VAL A 118 -23.35 10.22 7.98
C VAL A 118 -21.87 9.87 7.80
N TRP A 119 -21.59 8.82 7.04
CA TRP A 119 -20.23 8.37 6.75
C TRP A 119 -19.42 9.43 6.01
N TYR A 120 -19.98 10.02 4.95
CA TYR A 120 -19.29 10.99 4.11
C TYR A 120 -19.17 12.37 4.76
N ARG A 121 -20.26 12.87 5.37
CA ARG A 121 -20.32 14.25 5.87
C ARG A 121 -19.83 14.39 7.32
N GLU A 122 -19.96 13.37 8.15
CA GLU A 122 -19.64 13.47 9.57
C GLU A 122 -18.33 12.76 9.93
N ARG A 123 -18.16 11.49 9.49
CA ARG A 123 -17.00 10.68 9.86
C ARG A 123 -15.79 10.93 8.97
N TYR A 124 -16.01 10.93 7.67
CA TYR A 124 -14.94 10.96 6.65
C TYR A 124 -15.07 12.16 5.73
N THR A 125 -15.24 13.34 6.32
CA THR A 125 -15.50 14.60 5.62
C THR A 125 -14.47 14.90 4.54
N LEU A 126 -14.86 15.65 3.52
CA LEU A 126 -13.96 16.09 2.46
C LEU A 126 -12.74 16.82 3.02
N LYS A 127 -12.92 17.71 4.00
CA LYS A 127 -11.80 18.38 4.69
C LYS A 127 -10.81 17.38 5.28
N LYS A 128 -11.30 16.31 5.92
CA LYS A 128 -10.46 15.27 6.49
C LYS A 128 -9.71 14.50 5.41
N ARG A 129 -10.35 14.21 4.27
CA ARG A 129 -9.73 13.54 3.12
C ARG A 129 -8.61 14.37 2.52
N TYR A 130 -8.82 15.67 2.34
CA TYR A 130 -7.76 16.59 1.91
C TYR A 130 -6.57 16.57 2.88
N GLN A 131 -6.83 16.62 4.19
CA GLN A 131 -5.76 16.57 5.18
C GLN A 131 -4.99 15.24 5.13
N ILE A 132 -5.69 14.13 4.92
CA ILE A 132 -5.07 12.81 4.74
C ILE A 132 -4.18 12.80 3.50
N ILE A 133 -4.64 13.37 2.38
CA ILE A 133 -3.85 13.45 1.14
C ILE A 133 -2.55 14.23 1.39
N VAL A 134 -2.64 15.40 2.01
CA VAL A 134 -1.46 16.21 2.35
C VAL A 134 -0.48 15.41 3.22
N ASN A 135 -0.99 14.77 4.28
CA ASN A 135 -0.17 13.99 5.19
C ASN A 135 0.41 12.73 4.52
N LEU A 136 -0.31 12.11 3.58
CA LEU A 136 0.16 10.97 2.80
C LEU A 136 1.40 11.36 1.95
N PHE A 137 1.30 12.44 1.21
CA PHE A 137 2.42 12.90 0.38
C PHE A 137 3.61 13.41 1.22
N ASP A 138 3.35 14.04 2.38
CA ASP A 138 4.45 14.45 3.27
C ASP A 138 5.15 13.23 3.90
N ALA A 139 4.41 12.24 4.37
CA ALA A 139 4.97 11.00 4.90
C ALA A 139 5.79 10.25 3.83
N LEU A 140 5.25 10.15 2.60
CA LEU A 140 5.95 9.53 1.48
C LEU A 140 7.23 10.29 1.10
N ARG A 141 7.17 11.63 1.07
CA ARG A 141 8.34 12.47 0.87
C ARG A 141 9.44 12.21 1.91
N LYS A 142 9.08 12.03 3.18
CA LYS A 142 10.04 11.70 4.25
C LYS A 142 10.73 10.35 4.01
N ILE A 143 9.98 9.35 3.57
CA ILE A 143 10.50 8.03 3.20
C ILE A 143 11.46 8.14 2.01
N HIS A 144 11.07 8.86 0.96
CA HIS A 144 11.91 9.06 -0.24
C HIS A 144 13.19 9.85 0.06
N LEU A 145 13.13 10.89 0.93
CA LEU A 145 14.32 11.62 1.38
C LEU A 145 15.27 10.77 2.21
N ALA A 146 14.76 9.76 2.91
CA ALA A 146 15.58 8.77 3.60
C ALA A 146 16.25 7.76 2.64
N GLY A 147 16.02 7.87 1.33
CA GLY A 147 16.57 6.98 0.30
C GLY A 147 15.82 5.66 0.16
N LEU A 148 14.55 5.63 0.54
CA LEU A 148 13.70 4.44 0.51
C LEU A 148 12.61 4.55 -0.55
N ILE A 149 12.10 3.40 -0.98
CA ILE A 149 10.90 3.23 -1.81
C ILE A 149 9.98 2.27 -1.04
N PHE A 150 8.71 2.63 -0.89
CA PHE A 150 7.77 1.79 -0.11
C PHE A 150 7.34 0.54 -0.88
N THR A 151 7.16 0.64 -2.18
CA THR A 151 6.89 -0.39 -3.19
C THR A 151 5.45 -0.93 -3.25
N ASP A 152 4.82 -1.25 -2.13
CA ASP A 152 3.45 -1.78 -2.07
C ASP A 152 2.49 -0.79 -1.41
N LEU A 153 2.36 0.37 -2.04
CA LEU A 153 1.48 1.42 -1.55
C LEU A 153 0.03 1.12 -1.98
N SER A 154 -0.80 0.81 -0.98
CA SER A 154 -2.24 0.57 -1.15
C SER A 154 -3.00 1.08 0.07
N PRO A 155 -4.33 1.33 -0.02
CA PRO A 155 -5.12 1.79 1.13
C PRO A 155 -5.09 0.86 2.33
N ASN A 156 -4.87 -0.43 2.12
CA ASN A 156 -4.79 -1.43 3.20
C ASN A 156 -3.46 -1.35 3.97
N ASN A 157 -2.40 -0.86 3.31
CA ASN A 157 -1.07 -0.72 3.88
C ASN A 157 -0.83 0.67 4.51
N ILE A 158 -1.89 1.49 4.60
CA ILE A 158 -1.86 2.81 5.18
C ILE A 158 -2.82 2.91 6.36
N MET A 159 -2.29 3.33 7.50
CA MET A 159 -3.06 3.58 8.71
C MET A 159 -3.15 5.09 8.95
N VAL A 160 -4.34 5.58 9.28
CA VAL A 160 -4.65 6.99 9.51
C VAL A 160 -5.01 7.20 10.97
N HIS A 161 -4.29 8.06 11.68
CA HIS A 161 -4.61 8.38 13.06
C HIS A 161 -5.98 9.08 13.15
N LYS A 162 -6.88 8.58 14.01
CA LYS A 162 -8.30 8.98 14.04
C LYS A 162 -8.54 10.46 14.28
N LYS A 163 -7.68 11.10 15.08
CA LYS A 163 -7.81 12.52 15.44
C LYS A 163 -6.91 13.43 14.63
N GLU A 164 -5.65 13.04 14.44
CA GLU A 164 -4.61 13.91 13.89
C GLU A 164 -4.38 13.70 12.39
N ASN A 165 -5.02 12.67 11.80
CA ASN A 165 -4.87 12.27 10.41
C ASN A 165 -3.41 11.98 10.00
N GLN A 166 -2.52 11.70 10.97
CA GLN A 166 -1.16 11.27 10.70
C GLN A 166 -1.18 9.93 9.97
N ILE A 167 -0.22 9.74 9.09
CA ILE A 167 -0.08 8.55 8.26
C ILE A 167 1.01 7.65 8.83
N VAL A 168 0.70 6.37 8.96
CA VAL A 168 1.66 5.32 9.25
C VAL A 168 1.52 4.22 8.21
N PHE A 169 2.61 3.96 7.48
CA PHE A 169 2.69 2.84 6.56
C PHE A 169 2.97 1.55 7.35
N ILE A 170 2.12 0.57 7.15
CA ILE A 170 2.29 -0.80 7.67
C ILE A 170 2.75 -1.71 6.54
N ASP A 171 3.06 -2.96 6.86
CA ASP A 171 3.53 -3.94 5.87
C ASP A 171 4.82 -3.51 5.15
N THR A 172 5.80 -3.10 5.97
CA THR A 172 7.05 -2.46 5.51
C THR A 172 8.09 -3.45 4.97
N ASP A 173 7.84 -4.74 5.00
CA ASP A 173 8.77 -5.79 4.57
C ASP A 173 9.04 -5.81 3.06
N ASN A 174 8.22 -5.10 2.27
CA ASN A 174 8.48 -4.87 0.86
C ASN A 174 9.30 -3.60 0.56
N THR A 175 9.56 -2.74 1.56
CA THR A 175 10.35 -1.50 1.40
C THR A 175 11.76 -1.78 0.87
N ARG A 176 12.25 -0.96 -0.06
CA ARG A 176 13.56 -1.12 -0.71
C ARG A 176 14.39 0.17 -0.62
N LYS A 177 15.71 0.03 -0.77
CA LYS A 177 16.59 1.19 -0.99
C LYS A 177 16.40 1.69 -2.41
N ARG A 178 16.43 3.01 -2.58
CA ARG A 178 16.37 3.64 -3.92
C ARG A 178 17.53 3.23 -4.84
N THR A 179 18.63 2.78 -4.26
CA THR A 179 19.80 2.27 -5.01
C THR A 179 19.68 0.82 -5.48
N ASP A 180 18.72 0.08 -4.94
CA ASP A 180 18.56 -1.32 -5.28
C ASP A 180 17.88 -1.44 -6.65
N SER A 181 18.49 -2.23 -7.54
CA SER A 181 17.91 -2.53 -8.86
C SER A 181 17.02 -3.77 -8.74
N TYR A 182 15.71 -3.57 -8.62
CA TYR A 182 14.76 -4.67 -8.57
C TYR A 182 13.95 -4.76 -9.87
N LEU A 183 13.89 -5.98 -10.40
CA LEU A 183 13.12 -6.37 -11.58
C LEU A 183 11.90 -7.24 -11.20
N SER A 184 11.41 -7.15 -9.96
CA SER A 184 10.26 -7.96 -9.54
C SER A 184 8.99 -7.12 -9.54
N VAL A 185 7.90 -7.73 -10.03
CA VAL A 185 6.55 -7.18 -9.88
C VAL A 185 6.16 -7.35 -8.42
N LEU A 186 6.21 -6.26 -7.67
CA LEU A 186 5.80 -6.18 -6.27
C LEU A 186 4.78 -5.05 -6.13
N GLY A 187 3.67 -5.32 -5.46
CA GLY A 187 2.64 -4.33 -5.15
C GLY A 187 1.23 -4.84 -5.40
N THR A 188 0.28 -4.06 -4.96
CA THR A 188 -1.16 -4.33 -5.10
C THR A 188 -1.63 -3.90 -6.50
N PRO A 189 -2.24 -4.81 -7.30
CA PRO A 189 -2.55 -4.58 -8.71
C PRO A 189 -3.19 -3.22 -9.03
N GLY A 190 -4.25 -2.83 -8.40
CA GLY A 190 -4.92 -1.55 -8.68
C GLY A 190 -4.03 -0.30 -8.54
N TYR A 191 -3.01 -0.37 -7.70
CA TYR A 191 -2.19 0.79 -7.30
C TYR A 191 -0.81 0.83 -7.95
N MET A 192 -0.31 -0.28 -8.48
CA MET A 192 0.99 -0.31 -9.13
C MET A 192 1.04 0.57 -10.38
N ALA A 193 2.14 1.29 -10.56
CA ALA A 193 2.39 2.04 -11.79
C ALA A 193 2.51 1.12 -13.01
N PRO A 194 2.04 1.54 -14.19
CA PRO A 194 2.01 0.67 -15.39
C PRO A 194 3.40 0.15 -15.79
N GLU A 195 4.45 0.92 -15.57
CA GLU A 195 5.82 0.51 -15.85
C GLU A 195 6.32 -0.62 -14.95
N VAL A 196 5.71 -0.82 -13.77
CA VAL A 196 6.04 -1.92 -12.85
C VAL A 196 5.48 -3.25 -13.37
N TYR A 197 4.31 -3.22 -14.02
CA TYR A 197 3.70 -4.41 -14.63
C TYR A 197 4.45 -4.90 -15.87
N ARG A 198 5.02 -3.97 -16.64
CA ARG A 198 5.63 -4.28 -17.94
C ARG A 198 6.94 -5.02 -17.73
N LYS A 199 6.90 -6.35 -17.83
CA LYS A 199 8.12 -7.11 -18.16
C LYS A 199 8.59 -6.59 -19.52
N PRO A 200 9.88 -6.22 -19.68
CA PRO A 200 10.39 -5.85 -20.98
C PRO A 200 10.30 -7.06 -21.90
N ASP A 201 9.27 -7.09 -22.74
CA ASP A 201 9.24 -8.00 -23.88
C ASP A 201 10.15 -7.41 -24.96
N ALA A 202 11.41 -7.85 -24.92
CA ALA A 202 12.43 -7.40 -25.85
C ALA A 202 12.03 -7.64 -27.33
N LYS A 203 11.13 -8.61 -27.59
CA LYS A 203 10.62 -8.92 -28.91
C LYS A 203 9.56 -7.90 -29.32
N LEU A 204 8.59 -7.63 -28.46
CA LEU A 204 7.52 -6.66 -28.70
C LEU A 204 8.07 -5.23 -28.84
N ALA A 205 9.10 -4.91 -28.10
CA ALA A 205 9.76 -3.62 -28.16
C ALA A 205 10.51 -3.39 -29.46
N LYS A 206 11.18 -4.42 -29.96
CA LYS A 206 11.86 -4.39 -31.26
C LYS A 206 10.87 -4.31 -32.40
N GLU A 207 9.73 -5.00 -32.32
CA GLU A 207 8.66 -4.97 -33.29
C GLU A 207 7.90 -3.63 -33.32
N ASN A 208 7.82 -2.92 -32.21
CA ASN A 208 7.08 -1.66 -32.08
C ASN A 208 7.98 -0.42 -32.00
N ASN A 209 9.27 -0.54 -32.28
CA ASN A 209 10.21 0.60 -32.27
C ASN A 209 10.23 1.39 -30.93
N ILE A 210 10.09 0.70 -29.80
CA ILE A 210 10.09 1.32 -28.48
C ILE A 210 11.53 1.64 -28.05
N ASP A 211 11.76 2.86 -27.57
CA ASP A 211 13.09 3.29 -27.09
C ASP A 211 13.63 2.29 -26.05
N PRO A 212 14.85 1.76 -26.22
CA PRO A 212 15.50 0.89 -25.23
C PRO A 212 15.59 1.47 -23.82
N LYS A 213 15.56 2.81 -23.67
CA LYS A 213 15.51 3.47 -22.35
C LYS A 213 14.16 3.29 -21.64
N ILE A 214 13.07 3.25 -22.39
CA ILE A 214 11.74 2.94 -21.85
C ILE A 214 11.69 1.48 -21.41
N LEU A 215 12.33 0.59 -22.17
CA LEU A 215 12.47 -0.82 -21.81
C LEU A 215 13.35 -1.05 -20.58
N SER A 216 14.42 -0.27 -20.43
CA SER A 216 15.32 -0.41 -19.29
C SER A 216 14.66 0.00 -17.95
N ASN A 217 13.58 0.78 -18.01
CA ASN A 217 12.81 1.21 -16.85
C ASN A 217 11.56 0.35 -16.56
N SER A 218 11.14 -0.47 -17.52
CA SER A 218 9.99 -1.36 -17.34
C SER A 218 10.29 -2.45 -16.32
N GLY A 219 9.38 -2.65 -15.38
CA GLY A 219 9.54 -3.55 -14.23
C GLY A 219 10.43 -2.99 -13.10
N ARG A 220 10.87 -1.73 -13.20
CA ARG A 220 11.68 -1.08 -12.17
C ARG A 220 10.79 -0.31 -11.21
N ILE A 221 10.89 -0.64 -9.94
CA ILE A 221 10.24 0.09 -8.86
C ILE A 221 11.08 1.33 -8.54
N THR A 222 10.45 2.51 -8.51
CA THR A 222 11.08 3.80 -8.27
C THR A 222 10.27 4.66 -7.30
N THR A 223 10.79 5.80 -6.90
CA THR A 223 10.03 6.79 -6.13
C THR A 223 8.80 7.30 -6.89
N GLU A 224 8.89 7.36 -8.22
CA GLU A 224 7.80 7.77 -9.11
C GLU A 224 6.67 6.74 -9.12
N SER A 225 6.99 5.43 -9.01
CA SER A 225 5.96 4.39 -8.89
C SER A 225 5.18 4.49 -7.57
N ASP A 226 5.83 4.86 -6.46
CA ASP A 226 5.14 5.16 -5.20
C ASP A 226 4.25 6.42 -5.34
N ILE A 227 4.73 7.47 -6.03
CA ILE A 227 3.95 8.70 -6.26
C ILE A 227 2.72 8.38 -7.11
N PHE A 228 2.84 7.53 -8.13
CA PHE A 228 1.70 7.07 -8.91
C PHE A 228 0.66 6.38 -8.03
N SER A 229 1.08 5.44 -7.19
CA SER A 229 0.19 4.74 -6.25
C SER A 229 -0.50 5.73 -5.30
N ALA A 230 0.24 6.70 -4.76
CA ALA A 230 -0.31 7.76 -3.91
C ALA A 230 -1.33 8.64 -4.66
N ALA A 231 -1.11 8.92 -5.96
CA ALA A 231 -2.05 9.68 -6.79
C ALA A 231 -3.35 8.91 -7.02
N VAL A 232 -3.28 7.59 -7.27
CA VAL A 232 -4.48 6.73 -7.36
C VAL A 232 -5.26 6.76 -6.04
N ILE A 233 -4.59 6.65 -4.90
CA ILE A 233 -5.20 6.72 -3.58
C ILE A 233 -5.83 8.10 -3.32
N ALA A 234 -5.14 9.18 -3.68
CA ALA A 234 -5.66 10.54 -3.55
C ALA A 234 -6.91 10.75 -4.40
N PHE A 235 -6.90 10.24 -5.63
CA PHE A 235 -8.08 10.25 -6.49
C PHE A 235 -9.26 9.52 -5.85
N GLN A 236 -9.05 8.31 -5.33
CA GLN A 236 -10.09 7.55 -4.62
C GLN A 236 -10.59 8.25 -3.35
N LEU A 237 -9.71 8.90 -2.60
CA LEU A 237 -10.12 9.70 -1.43
C LEU A 237 -11.04 10.85 -1.81
N LEU A 238 -10.83 11.49 -2.96
CA LEU A 238 -11.65 12.61 -3.42
C LEU A 238 -12.95 12.14 -4.09
N THR A 239 -12.85 11.11 -4.91
CA THR A 239 -13.94 10.71 -5.82
C THR A 239 -14.68 9.46 -5.35
N LEU A 240 -14.11 8.68 -4.43
CA LEU A 240 -14.57 7.34 -4.01
C LEU A 240 -14.46 6.28 -5.11
N TRP A 241 -13.86 6.63 -6.25
CA TRP A 241 -13.66 5.75 -7.39
C TRP A 241 -12.22 5.45 -7.69
N HIS A 242 -12.03 4.29 -8.30
CA HIS A 242 -10.75 3.96 -8.89
C HIS A 242 -10.60 4.67 -10.26
N PRO A 243 -9.49 5.39 -10.53
CA PRO A 243 -9.39 6.21 -11.74
C PRO A 243 -9.43 5.41 -13.05
N PHE A 244 -9.14 4.11 -13.03
CA PHE A 244 -9.06 3.25 -14.21
C PHE A 244 -10.14 2.17 -14.28
N ILE A 245 -11.07 2.14 -13.32
CA ILE A 245 -12.19 1.20 -13.28
C ILE A 245 -13.47 2.03 -13.37
N GLY A 246 -14.10 2.03 -14.54
CA GLY A 246 -15.44 2.57 -14.77
C GLY A 246 -16.48 1.46 -14.88
N ASP A 247 -17.73 1.83 -15.12
CA ASP A 247 -18.87 0.89 -15.15
C ASP A 247 -18.66 -0.25 -16.16
N GLU A 248 -18.12 0.06 -17.36
CA GLU A 248 -17.85 -0.96 -18.40
C GLU A 248 -16.82 -2.02 -17.90
N ILE A 249 -15.82 -1.60 -17.14
CA ILE A 249 -14.81 -2.50 -16.60
C ILE A 249 -15.36 -3.27 -15.40
N GLU A 250 -16.15 -2.63 -14.55
CA GLU A 250 -16.76 -3.25 -13.37
C GLU A 250 -17.81 -4.31 -13.76
N GLU A 251 -18.58 -4.06 -14.84
CA GLU A 251 -19.55 -5.00 -15.41
C GLU A 251 -18.90 -6.04 -16.35
N GLY A 252 -17.62 -5.86 -16.66
CA GLY A 252 -16.85 -6.69 -17.57
C GLY A 252 -16.35 -7.99 -16.98
N THR A 253 -15.39 -8.60 -17.66
CA THR A 253 -14.75 -9.83 -17.19
C THR A 253 -13.54 -9.50 -16.27
N PRO A 254 -13.09 -10.45 -15.41
CA PRO A 254 -11.87 -10.29 -14.63
C PRO A 254 -10.62 -10.01 -15.49
N ASP A 255 -10.61 -10.47 -16.75
CA ASP A 255 -9.53 -10.19 -17.70
C ASP A 255 -9.55 -8.74 -18.18
N ASP A 256 -10.74 -8.13 -18.33
CA ASP A 256 -10.89 -6.72 -18.71
C ASP A 256 -10.41 -5.82 -17.56
N GLU A 257 -10.77 -6.13 -16.33
CA GLU A 257 -10.28 -5.45 -15.13
C GLU A 257 -8.75 -5.55 -15.03
N THR A 258 -8.21 -6.76 -15.16
CA THR A 258 -6.77 -6.99 -15.15
C THR A 258 -6.07 -6.16 -16.21
N ARG A 259 -6.59 -6.14 -17.44
CA ARG A 259 -6.04 -5.35 -18.55
C ARG A 259 -6.09 -3.85 -18.27
N ALA A 260 -7.22 -3.34 -17.76
CA ALA A 260 -7.37 -1.92 -17.41
C ALA A 260 -6.36 -1.51 -16.34
N LEU A 261 -6.17 -2.34 -15.32
CA LEU A 261 -5.22 -2.11 -14.23
C LEU A 261 -3.75 -2.22 -14.64
N GLU A 262 -3.43 -3.04 -15.66
CA GLU A 262 -2.07 -3.17 -16.19
C GLU A 262 -1.70 -2.03 -17.13
N ILE A 263 -2.61 -1.64 -18.03
CA ILE A 263 -2.36 -0.65 -19.08
C ILE A 263 -2.49 0.77 -18.55
N LYS A 264 -3.52 1.06 -17.76
CA LYS A 264 -3.81 2.37 -17.13
C LYS A 264 -3.73 3.57 -18.08
N THR A 265 -4.20 3.37 -19.30
CA THR A 265 -4.22 4.42 -20.33
C THR A 265 -5.58 5.10 -20.48
N ASP A 266 -6.61 4.47 -19.96
CA ASP A 266 -7.99 4.91 -20.11
C ASP A 266 -8.62 5.16 -18.74
N TYR A 267 -8.60 6.42 -18.31
CA TYR A 267 -9.19 6.81 -17.02
C TYR A 267 -10.63 7.30 -17.20
N ILE A 268 -11.43 7.13 -16.17
CA ILE A 268 -12.89 7.32 -16.19
C ILE A 268 -13.39 8.71 -16.64
N PHE A 269 -12.52 9.74 -16.58
CA PHE A 269 -12.87 11.10 -17.04
C PHE A 269 -12.18 11.51 -18.34
N LYS A 270 -11.50 10.59 -19.00
CA LYS A 270 -10.83 10.89 -20.27
C LYS A 270 -11.87 11.16 -21.35
N ALA A 271 -11.73 12.27 -22.07
CA ALA A 271 -12.65 12.63 -23.17
C ALA A 271 -12.67 11.52 -24.23
N GLY A 272 -13.86 11.03 -24.57
CA GLY A 272 -14.07 10.00 -25.59
C GLY A 272 -13.76 8.57 -25.14
N THR A 273 -13.55 8.34 -23.84
CA THR A 273 -13.44 6.97 -23.31
C THR A 273 -14.81 6.29 -23.27
N SER A 274 -14.85 4.97 -23.50
CA SER A 274 -15.98 4.12 -23.14
C SER A 274 -15.97 3.73 -21.66
N ASN A 275 -14.79 3.80 -21.01
CA ASN A 275 -14.64 3.54 -19.58
C ASN A 275 -15.17 4.69 -18.74
N THR A 276 -16.43 5.04 -18.94
CA THR A 276 -17.13 6.08 -18.16
C THR A 276 -17.64 5.50 -16.86
N SER A 277 -17.88 6.37 -15.88
CA SER A 277 -18.62 6.01 -14.69
C SER A 277 -19.96 6.69 -14.71
N SER A 278 -21.05 5.98 -14.43
CA SER A 278 -22.41 6.52 -14.25
C SER A 278 -22.55 7.48 -13.06
N TYR A 279 -21.45 7.89 -12.52
CA TYR A 279 -21.24 8.66 -11.31
C TYR A 279 -21.62 10.13 -11.34
N ALA A 280 -22.45 10.46 -12.19
CA ALA A 280 -23.41 11.49 -11.86
C ALA A 280 -24.14 11.23 -10.52
N LEU A 281 -23.86 10.10 -9.85
CA LEU A 281 -24.57 9.63 -8.67
C LEU A 281 -24.07 10.19 -7.34
N VAL A 282 -22.93 10.85 -7.30
CA VAL A 282 -22.59 11.64 -6.13
C VAL A 282 -22.83 13.12 -6.48
N PRO A 283 -24.01 13.69 -6.17
CA PRO A 283 -24.28 15.12 -6.44
C PRO A 283 -23.18 16.02 -5.87
N GLN A 284 -22.55 15.59 -4.76
CA GLN A 284 -21.41 16.24 -4.16
C GLN A 284 -20.14 16.17 -5.02
N PHE A 285 -20.06 15.24 -5.97
CA PHE A 285 -18.93 15.16 -6.89
C PHE A 285 -18.98 16.27 -7.95
N GLN A 286 -20.17 16.66 -8.39
CA GLN A 286 -20.34 17.80 -9.29
C GLN A 286 -19.93 19.12 -8.64
N ASP A 287 -20.10 19.25 -7.32
CA ASP A 287 -19.66 20.41 -6.55
C ASP A 287 -18.13 20.42 -6.29
N LEU A 288 -17.48 19.27 -6.41
CA LEU A 288 -16.03 19.09 -6.18
C LEU A 288 -15.20 19.17 -7.46
N THR A 289 -15.82 18.96 -8.60
CA THR A 289 -15.17 18.97 -9.89
C THR A 289 -15.16 20.39 -10.43
N THR A 290 -14.22 21.19 -9.93
CA THR A 290 -13.86 22.41 -10.63
C THR A 290 -13.12 22.04 -11.93
N PRO A 291 -13.22 22.84 -13.00
CA PRO A 291 -12.51 22.59 -14.26
C PRO A 291 -11.00 22.35 -14.08
N GLU A 292 -10.40 22.86 -13.00
CA GLU A 292 -8.99 22.71 -12.67
C GLU A 292 -8.61 21.29 -12.25
N ILE A 293 -9.53 20.44 -11.86
CA ILE A 293 -9.25 19.02 -11.54
C ILE A 293 -9.15 18.18 -12.81
N TYR A 294 -9.68 18.67 -13.94
CA TYR A 294 -9.70 17.97 -15.23
C TYR A 294 -8.54 18.35 -16.17
N THR A 295 -7.74 19.34 -15.84
CA THR A 295 -6.56 19.76 -16.61
C THR A 295 -5.27 19.23 -15.97
#